data_44125089c3a48624392a1a7c2a37f9f2
#
_entry.id   44125089c3a48624392a1a7c2a37f9f2
#
_cell.length_a   1.000
_cell.length_b   1.000
_cell.length_c   1.000
_cell.angle_alpha   90.00
_cell.angle_beta   90.00
_cell.angle_gamma   90.00
#
_symmetry.space_group_name_H-M   'P 1'
#
loop_
_entity.id
_entity.type
_entity.pdbx_description
1 polymer ?
#
loop_
_entity_poly.entity_id
_entity_poly.type
_entity_poly.pdbx_seq_one_letter_code
_entity_poly.pdbx_strand_id
1 'polypeptide(L)'
;MEQLLHYIWKHKIFPLQELKTTTGQKVEIIDTGLANTNAGPDFFNAKVKLNGILWIGNVEIHERSSDWLKHGHHTDATYDSVILHITSDADIDVHRTNGEPIPQLILTCPDYVCRSEERRVG
;
A
#
# COMPACT_ATOMS: atom_id res chain seq x y z
N MET A 1 -4.73 -12.98 -0.46
CA MET A 1 -4.98 -11.73 0.27
C MET A 1 -4.37 -10.50 -0.42
N GLU A 2 -3.15 -10.59 -0.95
CA GLU A 2 -2.52 -9.47 -1.65
C GLU A 2 -3.36 -8.94 -2.83
N GLN A 3 -3.93 -9.83 -3.63
CA GLN A 3 -4.80 -9.44 -4.74
C GLN A 3 -6.05 -8.69 -4.27
N LEU A 4 -6.60 -9.06 -3.11
CA LEU A 4 -7.71 -8.33 -2.51
C LEU A 4 -7.30 -6.93 -2.07
N LEU A 5 -6.09 -6.78 -1.55
CA LEU A 5 -5.56 -5.46 -1.19
C LEU A 5 -5.41 -4.57 -2.42
N HIS A 6 -4.94 -5.12 -3.54
CA HIS A 6 -4.89 -4.40 -4.82
C HIS A 6 -6.28 -3.91 -5.24
N TYR A 7 -7.28 -4.76 -5.13
CA TYR A 7 -8.65 -4.44 -5.46
C TYR A 7 -9.20 -3.33 -4.56
N ILE A 8 -8.99 -3.46 -3.24
CA ILE A 8 -9.43 -2.48 -2.25
C ILE A 8 -8.80 -1.12 -2.53
N TRP A 9 -7.49 -1.08 -2.80
CA TRP A 9 -6.78 0.15 -3.12
C TRP A 9 -7.30 0.77 -4.42
N LYS A 10 -7.32 -0.01 -5.49
CA LYS A 10 -7.72 0.46 -6.82
C LYS A 10 -9.12 1.06 -6.83
N HIS A 11 -10.05 0.43 -6.13
CA HIS A 11 -11.47 0.84 -6.11
C HIS A 11 -11.82 1.73 -4.92
N LYS A 12 -10.84 2.16 -4.14
CA LYS A 12 -11.02 3.08 -3.00
C LYS A 12 -12.03 2.54 -1.99
N ILE A 13 -11.98 1.24 -1.71
CA ILE A 13 -12.86 0.59 -0.73
C ILE A 13 -12.21 0.74 0.65
N PHE A 14 -12.22 1.98 1.17
CA PHE A 14 -11.60 2.29 2.45
C PHE A 14 -12.64 2.34 3.57
N PRO A 15 -12.23 2.04 4.81
CA PRO A 15 -13.14 2.20 5.93
C PRO A 15 -13.58 3.66 6.07
N LEU A 16 -14.76 3.88 6.63
CA LEU A 16 -15.28 5.23 6.87
C LEU A 16 -14.47 5.99 7.93
N GLN A 17 -13.65 5.26 8.68
CA GLN A 17 -12.78 5.84 9.70
C GLN A 17 -11.60 6.56 9.06
N GLU A 18 -11.02 7.49 9.80
CA GLU A 18 -9.82 8.19 9.40
C GLU A 18 -8.66 7.21 9.21
N LEU A 19 -7.98 7.29 8.05
CA LEU A 19 -6.82 6.47 7.78
C LEU A 19 -5.57 7.10 8.40
N LYS A 20 -4.74 6.26 9.02
CA LYS A 20 -3.45 6.68 9.58
C LYS A 20 -2.38 5.66 9.25
N THR A 21 -1.15 6.14 9.05
CA THR A 21 0.00 5.25 8.92
C THR A 21 0.29 4.56 10.25
N THR A 22 1.17 3.56 10.22
CA THR A 22 1.62 2.86 11.43
C THR A 22 2.30 3.78 12.44
N THR A 23 2.78 4.95 12.00
CA THR A 23 3.41 5.96 12.87
C THR A 23 2.46 7.10 13.24
N GLY A 24 1.17 6.98 12.91
CA GLY A 24 0.15 7.95 13.31
C GLY A 24 -0.05 9.14 12.39
N GLN A 25 0.56 9.13 11.20
CA GLN A 25 0.34 10.19 10.22
C GLN A 25 -1.03 10.04 9.58
N LYS A 26 -1.79 11.14 9.50
CA LYS A 26 -3.09 11.15 8.84
C LYS A 26 -2.92 10.95 7.34
N VAL A 27 -3.68 10.04 6.75
CA VAL A 27 -3.62 9.71 5.32
C VAL A 27 -4.90 10.15 4.62
N GLU A 28 -4.76 10.95 3.56
CA GLU A 28 -5.84 11.27 2.65
C GLU A 28 -5.44 10.81 1.25
N ILE A 29 -6.26 9.99 0.62
CA ILE A 29 -5.96 9.43 -0.69
C ILE A 29 -6.66 10.26 -1.75
N ILE A 30 -5.87 10.98 -2.54
CA ILE A 30 -6.37 11.86 -3.60
C ILE A 30 -6.51 11.08 -4.91
N ASP A 31 -5.49 10.29 -5.26
CA ASP A 31 -5.44 9.50 -6.48
C ASP A 31 -4.69 8.20 -6.18
N THR A 32 -5.29 7.07 -6.49
CA THR A 32 -4.66 5.77 -6.23
C THR A 32 -3.55 5.43 -7.23
N GLY A 33 -3.42 6.19 -8.30
CA GLY A 33 -2.42 5.96 -9.32
C GLY A 33 -2.86 4.98 -10.41
N LEU A 34 -1.95 4.72 -11.33
CA LEU A 34 -2.17 3.79 -12.44
C LEU A 34 -1.60 2.43 -12.09
N ALA A 35 -2.42 1.39 -12.23
CA ALA A 35 -1.98 0.02 -11.98
C ALA A 35 -0.86 -0.36 -12.95
N ASN A 36 0.19 -0.95 -12.41
CA ASN A 36 1.34 -1.44 -13.17
C ASN A 36 1.27 -2.97 -13.23
N THR A 37 1.31 -3.54 -14.43
CA THR A 37 1.30 -4.97 -14.64
C THR A 37 2.69 -5.54 -14.96
N ASN A 38 3.70 -4.68 -15.03
CA ASN A 38 5.09 -5.04 -15.29
C ASN A 38 5.92 -4.98 -14.00
N ALA A 39 7.24 -5.15 -14.13
CA ALA A 39 8.16 -5.02 -12.99
C ALA A 39 8.11 -3.61 -12.40
N GLY A 40 8.43 -3.50 -11.11
CA GLY A 40 8.42 -2.24 -10.38
C GLY A 40 7.21 -2.11 -9.44
N PRO A 41 7.02 -0.95 -8.82
CA PRO A 41 5.91 -0.72 -7.90
C PRO A 41 4.53 -1.00 -8.51
N ASP A 42 3.58 -1.36 -7.69
CA ASP A 42 2.25 -1.83 -8.12
C ASP A 42 1.37 -0.74 -8.72
N PHE A 43 1.50 0.51 -8.25
CA PHE A 43 0.76 1.65 -8.79
C PHE A 43 1.71 2.82 -8.98
N PHE A 44 1.57 3.51 -10.11
CA PHE A 44 2.40 4.68 -10.46
C PHE A 44 1.63 5.98 -10.26
N ASN A 45 2.37 7.01 -9.80
CA ASN A 45 1.88 8.38 -9.73
C ASN A 45 0.61 8.54 -8.87
N ALA A 46 0.57 7.84 -7.75
CA ALA A 46 -0.47 8.06 -6.75
C ALA A 46 -0.25 9.42 -6.08
N LYS A 47 -1.34 10.01 -5.61
CA LYS A 47 -1.32 11.27 -4.87
C LYS A 47 -1.96 11.03 -3.51
N VAL A 48 -1.19 11.22 -2.46
CA VAL A 48 -1.67 11.08 -1.09
C VAL A 48 -1.21 12.25 -0.25
N LYS A 49 -2.03 12.66 0.72
CA LYS A 49 -1.61 13.62 1.72
C LYS A 49 -1.26 12.88 3.01
N LEU A 50 -0.07 13.17 3.52
CA LEU A 50 0.39 12.68 4.82
C LEU A 50 0.51 13.86 5.75
N ASN A 51 -0.32 13.90 6.80
CA ASN A 51 -0.43 15.05 7.70
C ASN A 51 -0.64 16.37 6.95
N GLY A 52 -1.47 16.34 5.91
CA GLY A 52 -1.80 17.53 5.12
C GLY A 52 -0.79 17.90 4.03
N ILE A 53 0.33 17.18 3.93
CA ILE A 53 1.36 17.43 2.92
C ILE A 53 1.13 16.48 1.74
N LEU A 54 1.00 17.04 0.54
CA LEU A 54 0.80 16.25 -0.68
C LEU A 54 2.10 15.57 -1.10
N TRP A 55 2.01 14.25 -1.29
CA TRP A 55 3.07 13.43 -1.86
C TRP A 55 2.59 12.81 -3.16
N ILE A 56 3.44 12.83 -4.17
CA ILE A 56 3.19 12.19 -5.46
C ILE A 56 4.30 11.15 -5.67
N GLY A 57 3.93 9.91 -5.91
CA GLY A 57 4.88 8.84 -6.11
C GLY A 57 4.19 7.50 -6.28
N ASN A 58 4.92 6.43 -6.07
CA ASN A 58 4.44 5.10 -6.34
C ASN A 58 3.96 4.40 -5.07
N VAL A 59 3.12 3.39 -5.23
CA VAL A 59 2.56 2.60 -4.15
C VAL A 59 2.91 1.13 -4.38
N GLU A 60 3.35 0.47 -3.32
CA GLU A 60 3.62 -0.97 -3.32
C GLU A 60 2.69 -1.66 -2.32
N ILE A 61 2.20 -2.85 -2.68
CA ILE A 61 1.25 -3.60 -1.88
C ILE A 61 1.79 -5.00 -1.61
N HIS A 62 1.79 -5.40 -0.33
CA HIS A 62 2.14 -6.75 0.09
C HIS A 62 1.17 -7.21 1.16
N GLU A 63 0.99 -8.51 1.30
CA GLU A 63 0.22 -9.06 2.41
C GLU A 63 0.90 -8.75 3.75
N ARG A 64 2.24 -8.94 3.81
CA ARG A 64 3.06 -8.62 4.98
C ARG A 64 4.18 -7.67 4.62
N SER A 65 4.53 -6.80 5.54
CA SER A 65 5.65 -5.88 5.32
C SER A 65 6.97 -6.60 5.06
N SER A 66 7.18 -7.77 5.68
CA SER A 66 8.39 -8.56 5.47
C SER A 66 8.59 -9.03 4.02
N ASP A 67 7.55 -9.02 3.20
CA ASP A 67 7.66 -9.30 1.77
C ASP A 67 8.53 -8.26 1.05
N TRP A 68 8.62 -7.04 1.58
CA TRP A 68 9.53 -6.01 1.09
C TRP A 68 10.98 -6.51 1.09
N LEU A 69 11.39 -7.19 2.16
CA LEU A 69 12.73 -7.78 2.26
C LEU A 69 12.85 -9.05 1.39
N LYS A 70 11.83 -9.90 1.40
CA LYS A 70 11.85 -11.15 0.61
C LYS A 70 12.01 -10.89 -0.88
N HIS A 71 11.42 -9.81 -1.38
CA HIS A 71 11.51 -9.43 -2.78
C HIS A 71 12.71 -8.52 -3.09
N GLY A 72 13.54 -8.24 -2.09
CA GLY A 72 14.77 -7.46 -2.26
C GLY A 72 14.54 -5.98 -2.52
N HIS A 73 13.38 -5.43 -2.19
CA HIS A 73 13.04 -4.04 -2.47
C HIS A 73 13.92 -3.05 -1.68
N HIS A 74 14.40 -3.46 -0.51
CA HIS A 74 15.27 -2.64 0.33
C HIS A 74 16.63 -2.33 -0.30
N THR A 75 17.01 -3.08 -1.33
CA THR A 75 18.27 -2.88 -2.07
C THR A 75 18.04 -2.48 -3.53
N ASP A 76 16.79 -2.23 -3.91
CA ASP A 76 16.42 -1.91 -5.29
C ASP A 76 15.96 -0.46 -5.38
N ALA A 77 16.78 0.39 -6.03
CA ALA A 77 16.50 1.81 -6.19
C ALA A 77 15.18 2.09 -6.93
N THR A 78 14.67 1.15 -7.71
CA THR A 78 13.38 1.26 -8.39
C THR A 78 12.24 1.49 -7.40
N TYR A 79 12.37 0.96 -6.18
CA TYR A 79 11.36 1.07 -5.12
C TYR A 79 11.57 2.27 -4.20
N ASP A 80 12.63 3.07 -4.42
CA ASP A 80 12.86 4.30 -3.64
C ASP A 80 11.80 5.37 -3.90
N SER A 81 11.10 5.27 -5.02
CA SER A 81 9.99 6.16 -5.38
C SER A 81 8.68 5.83 -4.69
N VAL A 82 8.63 4.76 -3.90
CA VAL A 82 7.42 4.38 -3.15
C VAL A 82 7.20 5.37 -2.00
N ILE A 83 6.02 5.99 -2.00
CA ILE A 83 5.63 6.97 -0.98
C ILE A 83 4.71 6.35 0.08
N LEU A 84 4.13 5.19 -0.22
CA LEU A 84 3.23 4.50 0.70
C LEU A 84 3.29 3.01 0.43
N HIS A 85 3.53 2.24 1.49
CA HIS A 85 3.50 0.78 1.46
C HIS A 85 2.20 0.30 2.11
N ILE A 86 1.40 -0.44 1.35
CA ILE A 86 0.10 -0.95 1.81
C ILE A 86 0.27 -2.42 2.21
N THR A 87 -0.24 -2.78 3.37
CA THR A 87 -0.16 -4.17 3.85
C THR A 87 -1.34 -4.49 4.75
N SER A 88 -1.65 -5.78 4.91
CA SER A 88 -2.61 -6.23 5.92
C SER A 88 -1.92 -6.52 7.26
N ASP A 89 -0.61 -6.75 7.24
CA ASP A 89 0.19 -7.06 8.43
C ASP A 89 1.53 -6.32 8.36
N ALA A 90 1.67 -5.27 9.16
CA ALA A 90 2.91 -4.48 9.24
C ALA A 90 3.86 -5.10 10.27
N ASP A 91 4.36 -6.30 9.97
CA ASP A 91 5.22 -7.07 10.87
C ASP A 91 6.63 -6.48 11.03
N ILE A 92 7.09 -5.65 10.09
CA ILE A 92 8.37 -4.94 10.16
C ILE A 92 8.23 -3.53 9.59
N ASP A 93 9.17 -2.66 9.92
CA ASP A 93 9.34 -1.37 9.23
C ASP A 93 10.05 -1.60 7.90
N VAL A 94 9.74 -0.80 6.90
CA VAL A 94 10.38 -0.87 5.58
C VAL A 94 11.09 0.43 5.26
N HIS A 95 12.18 0.35 4.52
CA HIS A 95 13.06 1.48 4.25
C HIS A 95 13.48 1.53 2.79
N ARG A 96 13.80 2.74 2.33
CA ARG A 96 14.44 2.96 1.03
C ARG A 96 15.91 2.51 1.09
N THR A 97 16.57 2.48 -0.06
CA THR A 97 17.99 2.09 -0.14
C THR A 97 18.90 3.02 0.68
N ASN A 98 18.48 4.27 0.89
CA ASN A 98 19.22 5.24 1.72
C ASN A 98 18.91 5.15 3.22
N GLY A 99 18.05 4.20 3.63
CA GLY A 99 17.67 4.02 5.03
C GLY A 99 16.46 4.86 5.48
N GLU A 100 15.91 5.70 4.63
CA GLU A 100 14.71 6.47 5.00
C GLU A 100 13.51 5.54 5.16
N PRO A 101 12.71 5.70 6.23
CA PRO A 101 11.52 4.87 6.39
C PRO A 101 10.46 5.22 5.36
N ILE A 102 9.74 4.21 4.92
CA ILE A 102 8.60 4.38 4.02
C ILE A 102 7.33 4.28 4.86
N PRO A 103 6.41 5.26 4.75
CA PRO A 103 5.14 5.20 5.47
C PRO A 103 4.35 3.95 5.10
N GLN A 104 3.75 3.30 6.09
CA GLN A 104 2.94 2.10 5.88
C GLN A 104 1.50 2.34 6.30
N LEU A 105 0.57 1.84 5.50
CA LEU A 105 -0.85 1.88 5.76
C LEU A 105 -1.38 0.45 5.83
N ILE A 106 -2.02 0.11 6.95
CA ILE A 106 -2.67 -1.19 7.10
C ILE A 106 -4.08 -1.08 6.55
N LEU A 107 -4.38 -1.91 5.55
CA LEU A 107 -5.73 -2.07 5.02
C LEU A 107 -6.17 -3.51 5.24
N THR A 108 -7.42 -3.67 5.66
CA THR A 108 -8.04 -4.98 5.83
C THR A 108 -9.19 -5.11 4.85
N CYS A 109 -9.49 -6.34 4.46
CA CYS A 109 -10.62 -6.59 3.59
C CYS A 109 -11.92 -6.44 4.40
N PRO A 110 -12.82 -5.53 4.01
CA PRO A 110 -14.14 -5.47 4.64
C PRO A 110 -14.89 -6.79 4.47
N ASP A 111 -15.64 -7.20 5.49
CA ASP A 111 -16.34 -8.50 5.50
C ASP A 111 -17.19 -8.71 4.27
N TYR A 112 -17.92 -7.69 3.82
CA TYR A 112 -18.81 -7.83 2.67
C TYR A 112 -18.04 -8.07 1.36
N VAL A 113 -16.84 -7.56 1.23
CA VAL A 113 -15.97 -7.78 0.05
C VAL A 113 -15.37 -9.17 0.11
N CYS A 114 -14.85 -9.58 1.26
CA CYS A 114 -14.27 -10.91 1.46
C CYS A 114 -15.31 -12.00 1.22
N ARG A 115 -16.52 -11.82 1.71
CA ARG A 115 -17.61 -12.78 1.50
C ARG A 115 -18.01 -12.90 0.04
N SER A 116 -18.01 -11.79 -0.71
CA SER A 116 -18.30 -11.81 -2.15
C SER A 116 -17.25 -12.62 -2.91
N GLU A 117 -15.97 -12.48 -2.55
CA GLU A 117 -14.90 -13.25 -3.17
C GLU A 117 -15.00 -14.73 -2.84
N GLU A 118 -15.31 -15.10 -1.60
CA GLU A 118 -15.53 -16.48 -1.18
C GLU A 118 -16.65 -17.15 -1.98
N ARG A 119 -17.73 -16.41 -2.23
CA ARG A 119 -18.88 -16.93 -3.01
C ARG A 119 -18.52 -17.16 -4.47
N ARG A 120 -17.59 -16.39 -5.04
CA ARG A 120 -17.16 -16.54 -6.43
C ARG A 120 -16.28 -17.76 -6.64
N VAL A 121 -15.59 -18.19 -5.61
CA VAL A 121 -14.65 -19.32 -5.66
C VAL A 121 -15.39 -20.65 -5.53
N GLY A 122 -16.58 -20.62 -5.04
CA GLY A 122 -17.41 -21.81 -4.78
C GLY A 122 -17.99 -22.48 -6.02
#